data_6e22b5ff56165451508e2825f62fe69b
#
_entry.id   6e22b5ff56165451508e2825f62fe69b
#
_cell.length_a   1.000
_cell.length_b   1.000
_cell.length_c   1.000
_cell.angle_alpha   90.00
_cell.angle_beta   90.00
_cell.angle_gamma   90.00
#
_symmetry.space_group_name_H-M   'P 1'
#
loop_
_entity.id
_entity.type
_entity.pdbx_description
1 polymer ?
#
loop_
_entity_poly.entity_id
_entity_poly.type
_entity_poly.pdbx_seq_one_letter_code
_entity_poly.pdbx_strand_id
1 'polypeptide(L)'
;MAWTFDEKSPIYLQIAYRVKLKIASKELSMGQQLLPVREFAQEAGVNPNTVQRAFQELEKEGLVYSARTSGRFVTEDEKLIDQKLHEIAQSLMKNFVTEMTAIGFSSP
;
A
#
# COMPACT_ATOMS: atom_id res chain seq x y z
N MET A 1 -8.43 15.36 5.54
CA MET A 1 -9.65 14.65 5.11
C MET A 1 -9.51 13.16 5.43
N ALA A 2 -10.53 12.57 6.07
CA ALA A 2 -10.47 11.17 6.45
C ALA A 2 -10.57 10.26 5.21
N TRP A 3 -9.89 9.12 5.28
CA TRP A 3 -9.99 8.11 4.25
C TRP A 3 -11.27 7.30 4.45
N THR A 4 -11.79 6.73 3.37
CA THR A 4 -12.91 5.81 3.43
C THR A 4 -12.41 4.38 3.25
N PHE A 5 -13.02 3.45 3.98
CA PHE A 5 -12.62 2.04 3.95
C PHE A 5 -13.85 1.16 3.74
N ASP A 6 -13.65 0.00 3.11
CA ASP A 6 -14.71 -0.99 3.01
C ASP A 6 -14.60 -2.01 4.15
N GLU A 7 -15.54 -2.94 4.22
CA GLU A 7 -15.58 -3.96 5.28
C GLU A 7 -14.99 -5.30 4.84
N LYS A 8 -14.40 -5.37 3.64
CA LYS A 8 -13.94 -6.63 3.06
C LYS A 8 -12.63 -7.14 3.66
N SER A 9 -11.82 -6.24 4.18
CA SER A 9 -10.54 -6.63 4.75
C SER A 9 -10.18 -5.69 5.90
N PRO A 10 -9.23 -6.09 6.77
CA PRO A 10 -8.80 -5.23 7.88
C PRO A 10 -8.32 -3.87 7.38
N ILE A 11 -8.63 -2.83 8.14
CA ILE A 11 -8.29 -1.45 7.76
C ILE A 11 -6.78 -1.29 7.56
N TYR A 12 -5.95 -1.91 8.41
CA TYR A 12 -4.50 -1.75 8.27
C TYR A 12 -3.98 -2.28 6.94
N LEU A 13 -4.59 -3.34 6.41
CA LEU A 13 -4.20 -3.87 5.10
C LEU A 13 -4.63 -2.94 3.98
N GLN A 14 -5.78 -2.29 4.12
CA GLN A 14 -6.23 -1.30 3.14
C GLN A 14 -5.30 -0.10 3.11
N ILE A 15 -4.85 0.37 4.28
CA ILE A 15 -3.89 1.47 4.36
C ILE A 15 -2.57 1.06 3.72
N ALA A 16 -2.05 -0.11 4.06
CA ALA A 16 -0.81 -0.61 3.50
C ALA A 16 -0.89 -0.68 1.97
N TYR A 17 -1.99 -1.18 1.45
CA TYR A 17 -2.20 -1.30 0.01
C TYR A 17 -2.20 0.07 -0.68
N ARG A 18 -2.90 1.05 -0.10
CA ARG A 18 -2.95 2.40 -0.68
C ARG A 18 -1.58 3.06 -0.72
N VAL A 19 -0.80 2.89 0.36
CA VAL A 19 0.57 3.42 0.38
C VAL A 19 1.42 2.68 -0.64
N LYS A 20 1.27 1.36 -0.76
CA LYS A 20 1.97 0.57 -1.76
C LYS A 20 1.70 1.08 -3.18
N LEU A 21 0.44 1.39 -3.48
CA LEU A 21 0.08 1.95 -4.79
C LEU A 21 0.78 3.28 -5.05
N LYS A 22 0.87 4.13 -4.04
CA LYS A 22 1.55 5.42 -4.17
C LYS A 22 3.05 5.25 -4.39
N ILE A 23 3.65 4.24 -3.77
CA ILE A 23 5.07 3.93 -3.98
C ILE A 23 5.27 3.39 -5.39
N ALA A 24 4.43 2.43 -5.81
CA ALA A 24 4.54 1.79 -7.12
C ALA A 24 4.34 2.78 -8.26
N SER A 25 3.43 3.73 -8.08
CA SER A 25 3.13 4.76 -9.10
C SER A 25 4.10 5.94 -9.07
N LYS A 26 5.04 5.94 -8.14
CA LYS A 26 6.01 7.03 -7.94
C LYS A 26 5.39 8.32 -7.42
N GLU A 27 4.15 8.28 -6.95
CA GLU A 27 3.55 9.42 -6.26
C GLU A 27 4.31 9.72 -4.97
N LEU A 28 4.74 8.66 -4.25
CA LEU A 28 5.72 8.77 -3.19
C LEU A 28 7.07 8.42 -3.79
N SER A 29 8.02 9.33 -3.70
CA SER A 29 9.35 9.14 -4.31
C SER A 29 10.20 8.18 -3.51
N MET A 30 11.15 7.54 -4.18
CA MET A 30 12.15 6.72 -3.50
C MET A 30 12.91 7.57 -2.48
N GLY A 31 13.09 7.05 -1.27
CA GLY A 31 13.77 7.76 -0.21
C GLY A 31 12.93 8.82 0.51
N GLN A 32 11.71 9.04 0.06
CA GLN A 32 10.85 10.04 0.68
C GLN A 32 10.42 9.59 2.08
N GLN A 33 10.42 10.53 3.02
CA GLN A 33 9.98 10.24 4.38
C GLN A 33 8.45 10.17 4.44
N LEU A 34 7.95 9.15 5.12
CA LEU A 34 6.52 9.04 5.38
C LEU A 34 6.15 9.96 6.54
N LEU A 35 4.89 10.38 6.57
CA LEU A 35 4.37 11.09 7.74
C LEU A 35 4.53 10.23 8.98
N PRO A 36 4.83 10.85 10.14
CA PRO A 36 4.81 10.11 11.40
C PRO A 36 3.46 9.44 11.64
N VAL A 37 3.47 8.31 12.34
CA VAL A 37 2.27 7.51 12.60
C VAL A 37 1.11 8.37 13.10
N ARG A 38 1.37 9.24 14.06
CA ARG A 38 0.31 10.05 14.67
C ARG A 38 -0.33 11.01 13.67
N GLU A 39 0.49 11.68 12.87
CA GLU A 39 -0.01 12.60 11.86
C GLU A 39 -0.77 11.88 10.75
N PHE A 40 -0.24 10.73 10.31
CA PHE A 40 -0.90 9.91 9.30
C PHE A 40 -2.26 9.45 9.80
N ALA A 41 -2.32 9.01 11.07
CA ALA A 41 -3.57 8.56 11.68
C ALA A 41 -4.62 9.68 11.73
N GLN A 42 -4.19 10.89 12.02
CA GLN A 42 -5.10 12.06 12.02
C GLN A 42 -5.66 12.31 10.62
N GLU A 43 -4.81 12.29 9.60
CA GLU A 43 -5.27 12.52 8.22
C GLU A 43 -6.20 11.43 7.74
N ALA A 44 -5.87 10.17 8.03
CA ALA A 44 -6.68 9.04 7.58
C ALA A 44 -7.94 8.83 8.43
N GLY A 45 -7.99 9.41 9.61
CA GLY A 45 -9.14 9.26 10.52
C GLY A 45 -9.18 7.88 11.16
N VAL A 46 -8.02 7.31 11.52
CA VAL A 46 -7.92 5.98 12.10
C VAL A 46 -7.06 5.99 13.36
N ASN A 47 -7.10 4.87 14.08
CA ASN A 47 -6.31 4.68 15.27
C ASN A 47 -4.82 4.61 14.91
N PRO A 48 -3.92 5.26 15.67
CA PRO A 48 -2.48 5.17 15.42
C PRO A 48 -1.94 3.74 15.41
N ASN A 49 -2.49 2.85 16.22
CA ASN A 49 -2.05 1.44 16.22
C ASN A 49 -2.34 0.76 14.88
N THR A 50 -3.43 1.14 14.23
CA THR A 50 -3.79 0.63 12.91
C THR A 50 -2.77 1.09 11.86
N VAL A 51 -2.35 2.35 11.93
CA VAL A 51 -1.31 2.88 11.04
C VAL A 51 0.02 2.17 11.31
N GLN A 52 0.36 1.95 12.58
CA GLN A 52 1.59 1.25 12.94
C GLN A 52 1.63 -0.14 12.32
N ARG A 53 0.52 -0.88 12.37
CA ARG A 53 0.44 -2.21 11.74
C ARG A 53 0.58 -2.12 10.23
N ALA A 54 -0.03 -1.11 9.62
CA ALA A 54 0.09 -0.90 8.18
C ALA A 54 1.54 -0.66 7.77
N PHE A 55 2.24 0.19 8.51
CA PHE A 55 3.64 0.48 8.23
C PHE A 55 4.53 -0.74 8.44
N GLN A 56 4.22 -1.57 9.44
CA GLN A 56 4.95 -2.81 9.67
C GLN A 56 4.77 -3.78 8.49
N GLU A 57 3.58 -3.83 7.90
CA GLU A 57 3.34 -4.65 6.71
C GLU A 57 4.21 -4.18 5.54
N LEU A 58 4.31 -2.87 5.34
CA LEU A 58 5.15 -2.31 4.29
C LEU A 58 6.63 -2.59 4.54
N GLU A 59 7.05 -2.56 5.80
CA GLU A 59 8.42 -2.91 6.17
C GLU A 59 8.72 -4.38 5.88
N LYS A 60 7.76 -5.29 6.15
CA LYS A 60 7.92 -6.71 5.85
C LYS A 60 8.13 -6.94 4.37
N GLU A 61 7.47 -6.17 3.53
CA GLU A 61 7.63 -6.27 2.08
C GLU A 61 8.87 -5.55 1.56
N GLY A 62 9.59 -4.85 2.43
CA GLY A 62 10.79 -4.12 2.03
C GLY A 62 10.52 -2.79 1.34
N LEU A 63 9.27 -2.37 1.25
CA LEU A 63 8.90 -1.14 0.57
C LEU A 63 9.16 0.11 1.40
N VAL A 64 9.24 -0.05 2.71
CA VAL A 64 9.51 1.02 3.66
C VAL A 64 10.56 0.52 4.64
N TYR A 65 11.44 1.41 5.07
CA TYR A 65 12.43 1.07 6.10
C TYR A 65 12.44 2.13 7.19
N SER A 66 12.80 1.70 8.40
CA SER A 66 12.93 2.61 9.54
C SER A 66 14.37 3.07 9.67
N ALA A 67 14.56 4.37 9.80
CA ALA A 67 15.84 4.92 10.17
C ALA A 67 15.79 5.21 11.66
N ARG A 68 16.90 4.96 12.35
CA ARG A 68 16.98 4.89 13.80
C ARG A 68 16.37 6.09 14.54
N THR A 69 16.59 7.31 14.05
CA THR A 69 16.13 8.53 14.72
C THR A 69 15.26 9.41 13.85
N SER A 70 15.03 9.03 12.59
CA SER A 70 14.45 9.93 11.60
C SER A 70 13.08 9.48 11.06
N GLY A 71 12.55 8.35 11.55
CA GLY A 71 11.26 7.85 11.10
C GLY A 71 11.36 6.81 9.99
N ARG A 72 10.33 6.76 9.16
CA ARG A 72 10.22 5.76 8.09
C ARG A 72 10.34 6.39 6.71
N PHE A 73 10.97 5.67 5.80
CA PHE A 73 11.29 6.17 4.46
C PHE A 73 10.91 5.13 3.41
N VAL A 74 10.52 5.61 2.24
CA VAL A 74 10.27 4.76 1.07
C VAL A 74 11.59 4.15 0.59
N THR A 75 11.59 2.88 0.24
CA THR A 75 12.77 2.17 -0.25
C THR A 75 13.37 2.87 -1.47
N GLU A 76 14.67 2.73 -1.64
CA GLU A 76 15.38 3.18 -2.85
C GLU A 76 15.67 2.00 -3.78
N ASP A 77 15.17 0.82 -3.47
CA ASP A 77 15.33 -0.38 -4.29
C ASP A 77 14.34 -0.35 -5.44
N GLU A 78 14.77 0.22 -6.56
CA GLU A 78 13.92 0.38 -7.73
C GLU A 78 13.44 -0.96 -8.31
N LYS A 79 14.29 -1.99 -8.25
CA LYS A 79 13.90 -3.31 -8.74
C LYS A 79 12.76 -3.90 -7.94
N LEU A 80 12.80 -3.72 -6.62
CA LEU A 80 11.72 -4.19 -5.75
C LEU A 80 10.43 -3.44 -6.06
N ILE A 81 10.51 -2.12 -6.24
CA ILE A 81 9.32 -1.32 -6.57
C ILE A 81 8.72 -1.80 -7.89
N ASP A 82 9.55 -2.02 -8.92
CA ASP A 82 9.08 -2.50 -10.21
C ASP A 82 8.46 -3.89 -10.10
N GLN A 83 9.06 -4.77 -9.30
CA GLN A 83 8.49 -6.09 -9.04
C GLN A 83 7.10 -5.99 -8.42
N LYS A 84 6.94 -5.12 -7.41
CA LYS A 84 5.65 -4.92 -6.75
C LYS A 84 4.62 -4.32 -7.70
N LEU A 85 5.04 -3.41 -8.56
CA LEU A 85 4.17 -2.84 -9.58
C LEU A 85 3.61 -3.95 -10.49
N HIS A 86 4.47 -4.85 -10.96
CA HIS A 86 4.04 -5.96 -11.82
C HIS A 86 3.11 -6.92 -11.07
N GLU A 87 3.39 -7.21 -9.80
CA GLU A 87 2.51 -8.06 -8.99
C GLU A 87 1.12 -7.45 -8.83
N ILE A 88 1.06 -6.13 -8.59
CA ILE A 88 -0.21 -5.41 -8.49
C ILE A 88 -0.96 -5.50 -9.81
N ALA A 89 -0.27 -5.24 -10.92
CA ALA A 89 -0.87 -5.28 -12.25
C ALA A 89 -1.44 -6.67 -12.56
N GLN A 90 -0.69 -7.72 -12.25
CA GLN A 90 -1.14 -9.10 -12.45
C GLN A 90 -2.37 -9.42 -11.62
N SER A 91 -2.39 -8.99 -10.36
CA SER A 91 -3.53 -9.16 -9.48
C SER A 91 -4.78 -8.47 -10.03
N LEU A 92 -4.62 -7.24 -10.48
CA LEU A 92 -5.74 -6.48 -11.04
C LEU A 92 -6.28 -7.13 -12.30
N MET A 93 -5.39 -7.61 -13.18
CA MET A 93 -5.82 -8.31 -14.40
C MET A 93 -6.54 -9.61 -14.07
N LYS A 94 -6.01 -10.38 -13.13
CA LYS A 94 -6.64 -11.63 -12.70
C LYS A 94 -8.03 -11.39 -12.12
N ASN A 95 -8.16 -10.37 -11.27
CA ASN A 95 -9.45 -10.02 -10.67
C ASN A 95 -10.44 -9.58 -11.75
N PHE A 96 -9.98 -8.79 -12.71
CA PHE A 96 -10.80 -8.35 -13.83
C PHE A 96 -11.34 -9.55 -14.62
N VAL A 97 -10.46 -10.49 -14.98
CA VAL A 97 -10.86 -11.68 -15.73
C VAL A 97 -11.85 -12.52 -14.92
N THR A 98 -11.59 -12.69 -13.61
CA THR A 98 -12.46 -13.45 -12.73
C THR A 98 -13.86 -12.83 -12.68
N GLU A 99 -13.94 -11.52 -12.51
CA GLU A 99 -15.21 -10.81 -12.44
C GLU A 99 -15.96 -10.86 -13.79
N MET A 100 -15.24 -10.70 -14.90
CA MET A 100 -15.83 -10.78 -16.23
C MET A 100 -16.41 -12.18 -16.48
N THR A 101 -15.65 -13.21 -16.09
CA THR A 101 -16.13 -14.60 -16.25
C THR A 101 -17.37 -14.85 -15.41
N ALA A 102 -17.42 -14.31 -14.19
CA ALA A 102 -18.56 -14.50 -13.29
C ALA A 102 -19.85 -13.90 -13.85
N ILE A 103 -19.77 -12.86 -14.68
CA ILE A 103 -20.95 -12.25 -15.30
C ILE A 103 -21.23 -12.78 -16.70
N GLY A 104 -20.52 -13.83 -17.14
CA GLY A 104 -20.82 -14.56 -18.36
C GLY A 104 -19.90 -14.35 -19.55
N PHE A 105 -18.83 -13.57 -19.42
CA PHE A 105 -17.87 -13.41 -20.50
C PHE A 105 -16.87 -14.57 -20.48
N SER A 106 -16.55 -15.11 -21.67
CA SER A 106 -15.53 -16.16 -21.77
C SER A 106 -14.14 -15.54 -21.75
N SER A 107 -13.17 -16.33 -21.28
CA SER A 107 -11.78 -15.94 -21.38
C SER A 107 -11.35 -15.92 -22.85
N PRO A 108 -10.55 -14.94 -23.25
CA PRO A 108 -10.00 -14.92 -24.60
C PRO A 108 -9.00 -16.04 -24.82
#